data_773346c8d722a962bfa167fea9d49ea9
#
_entry.id   773346c8d722a962bfa167fea9d49ea9
#
_cell.length_a   1.000
_cell.length_b   1.000
_cell.length_c   1.000
_cell.angle_alpha   90.00
_cell.angle_beta   90.00
_cell.angle_gamma   90.00
#
_symmetry.space_group_name_H-M   'P 1'
#
loop_
_entity.id
_entity.type
_entity.pdbx_description
1 polymer ?
#
loop_
_entity_poly.entity_id
_entity_poly.type
_entity_poly.pdbx_seq_one_letter_code
_entity_poly.pdbx_strand_id
1 'polypeptide(L)'
;MQGSRFKTAMTNSPFSTIACILTLPAYQRKGYGKFLIEFSYELSKIEKKVGSPEKPLSDLGQLSYGSYWSEILLNVLIGSGKEHLSIFDLCSITSFKADDTIQTLQKLNLLKYYSGNYLIYITDEAREKHKKYQARKKHQKRVDPTKIHWTPYESGRKRDPWLIASKIRGLLDQDEDS
;
A
#
# COMPACT_ATOMS: atom_id res chain seq x y z
N MET A 1 -24.05 1.65 -13.58
CA MET A 1 -22.69 1.82 -12.99
C MET A 1 -22.23 0.44 -12.54
N GLN A 2 -21.45 -0.24 -13.37
CA GLN A 2 -20.93 -1.58 -13.02
C GLN A 2 -19.66 -1.40 -12.19
N GLY A 3 -19.74 -1.76 -10.91
CA GLY A 3 -18.58 -1.80 -10.02
C GLY A 3 -17.64 -2.92 -10.43
N SER A 4 -16.45 -2.57 -10.89
CA SER A 4 -15.39 -3.54 -11.14
C SER A 4 -14.97 -4.20 -9.83
N ARG A 5 -15.27 -5.48 -9.68
CA ARG A 5 -14.83 -6.31 -8.56
C ARG A 5 -13.32 -6.50 -8.64
N PHE A 6 -12.58 -5.81 -7.80
CA PHE A 6 -11.17 -6.12 -7.56
C PHE A 6 -11.07 -7.25 -6.53
N LYS A 7 -10.61 -8.41 -6.94
CA LYS A 7 -10.23 -9.48 -6.01
C LYS A 7 -8.77 -9.24 -5.60
N THR A 8 -8.57 -8.69 -4.42
CA THR A 8 -7.27 -8.69 -3.77
C THR A 8 -7.16 -9.98 -2.95
N ALA A 9 -6.33 -10.91 -3.35
CA ALA A 9 -6.02 -12.08 -2.55
C ALA A 9 -5.09 -11.65 -1.41
N MET A 10 -5.65 -11.45 -0.21
CA MET A 10 -4.88 -11.24 1.01
C MET A 10 -4.60 -12.60 1.66
N THR A 11 -3.33 -12.91 1.83
CA THR A 11 -2.89 -14.13 2.52
C THR A 11 -2.94 -13.94 4.03
N ASN A 12 -3.17 -15.01 4.80
CA ASN A 12 -3.20 -15.04 6.28
C ASN A 12 -1.82 -14.85 6.94
N SER A 13 -0.91 -14.13 6.31
CA SER A 13 0.39 -13.76 6.85
C SER A 13 0.24 -12.66 7.92
N PRO A 14 1.10 -12.62 8.96
CA PRO A 14 1.18 -11.48 9.87
C PRO A 14 1.56 -10.17 9.16
N PHE A 15 1.97 -10.27 7.89
CA PHE A 15 2.21 -9.15 6.99
C PHE A 15 1.06 -9.08 5.99
N SER A 16 0.56 -7.87 5.73
CA SER A 16 -0.38 -7.60 4.64
C SER A 16 0.39 -7.73 3.31
N THR A 17 0.29 -8.88 2.68
CA THR A 17 0.97 -9.14 1.40
C THR A 17 -0.02 -8.96 0.26
N ILE A 18 0.33 -8.10 -0.69
CA ILE A 18 -0.43 -7.95 -1.93
C ILE A 18 0.16 -8.91 -2.94
N ALA A 19 -0.56 -9.98 -3.22
CA ALA A 19 -0.09 -11.01 -4.14
C ALA A 19 0.04 -10.52 -5.58
N CYS A 20 -0.96 -9.79 -6.10
CA CYS A 20 -0.97 -9.32 -7.49
C CYS A 20 -1.68 -7.98 -7.63
N ILE A 21 -1.07 -7.04 -8.37
CA ILE A 21 -1.74 -5.85 -8.88
C ILE A 21 -1.76 -5.93 -10.40
N LEU A 22 -2.95 -5.99 -10.99
CA LEU A 22 -3.15 -6.04 -12.42
C LEU A 22 -3.98 -4.85 -12.88
N THR A 23 -3.48 -4.14 -13.89
CA THR A 23 -4.24 -3.12 -14.60
C THR A 23 -4.39 -3.55 -16.06
N LEU A 24 -5.62 -3.68 -16.52
CA LEU A 24 -5.92 -4.06 -17.92
C LEU A 24 -5.29 -3.07 -18.90
N PRO A 25 -4.85 -3.49 -20.09
CA PRO A 25 -4.12 -2.66 -21.05
C PRO A 25 -4.81 -1.33 -21.37
N ALA A 26 -6.13 -1.32 -21.55
CA ALA A 26 -6.91 -0.11 -21.84
C ALA A 26 -6.90 0.93 -20.69
N TYR A 27 -6.51 0.54 -19.47
CA TYR A 27 -6.48 1.37 -18.27
C TYR A 27 -5.07 1.65 -17.76
N GLN A 28 -4.03 1.11 -18.42
CA GLN A 28 -2.64 1.38 -18.06
C GLN A 28 -2.28 2.85 -18.31
N ARG A 29 -1.22 3.30 -17.65
CA ARG A 29 -0.68 4.68 -17.70
C ARG A 29 -1.67 5.78 -17.27
N LYS A 30 -2.82 5.42 -16.71
CA LYS A 30 -3.85 6.35 -16.20
C LYS A 30 -3.80 6.51 -14.67
N GLY A 31 -2.74 6.02 -14.02
CA GLY A 31 -2.53 6.14 -12.56
C GLY A 31 -3.22 5.09 -11.70
N TYR A 32 -3.93 4.13 -12.28
CA TYR A 32 -4.66 3.10 -11.51
C TYR A 32 -3.74 2.16 -10.72
N GLY A 33 -2.59 1.77 -11.28
CA GLY A 33 -1.64 0.92 -10.56
C GLY A 33 -1.13 1.58 -9.28
N LYS A 34 -0.76 2.86 -9.34
CA LYS A 34 -0.33 3.62 -8.16
C LYS A 34 -1.45 3.81 -7.15
N PHE A 35 -2.68 4.05 -7.62
CA PHE A 35 -3.88 4.13 -6.78
C PHE A 35 -4.12 2.82 -6.02
N LEU A 36 -3.98 1.67 -6.68
CA LEU A 36 -4.14 0.36 -6.05
C LEU A 36 -3.05 0.09 -5.00
N ILE A 37 -1.79 0.48 -5.28
CA ILE A 37 -0.70 0.39 -4.31
C ILE A 37 -1.03 1.25 -3.08
N GLU A 38 -1.43 2.50 -3.27
CA GLU A 38 -1.82 3.41 -2.19
C GLU A 38 -2.97 2.82 -1.37
N PHE A 39 -4.02 2.35 -2.03
CA PHE A 39 -5.17 1.71 -1.38
C PHE A 39 -4.77 0.54 -0.50
N SER A 40 -3.86 -0.30 -0.97
CA SER A 40 -3.38 -1.46 -0.20
C SER A 40 -2.63 -1.06 1.07
N TYR A 41 -1.83 0.00 1.03
CA TYR A 41 -1.15 0.52 2.22
C TYR A 41 -2.11 1.23 3.18
N GLU A 42 -3.15 1.88 2.68
CA GLU A 42 -4.20 2.42 3.57
C GLU A 42 -4.95 1.29 4.29
N LEU A 43 -5.22 0.16 3.64
CA LEU A 43 -5.76 -1.03 4.32
C LEU A 43 -4.78 -1.57 5.38
N SER A 44 -3.48 -1.63 5.06
CA SER A 44 -2.43 -2.06 6.01
C SER A 44 -2.40 -1.17 7.26
N LYS A 45 -2.57 0.15 7.10
CA LYS A 45 -2.67 1.10 8.23
C LYS A 45 -3.89 0.83 9.10
N ILE A 46 -5.07 0.60 8.48
CA ILE A 46 -6.30 0.27 9.21
C ILE A 46 -6.12 -1.04 10.00
N GLU A 47 -5.47 -2.04 9.39
CA GLU A 47 -5.16 -3.31 10.04
C GLU A 47 -4.02 -3.24 11.05
N LYS A 48 -3.32 -2.10 11.15
CA LYS A 48 -2.12 -1.91 11.97
C LYS A 48 -1.04 -2.94 11.69
N LYS A 49 -0.88 -3.28 10.41
CA LYS A 49 0.10 -4.25 9.91
C LYS A 49 1.09 -3.57 8.98
N VAL A 50 2.25 -4.19 8.85
CA VAL A 50 3.25 -3.79 7.87
C VAL A 50 2.91 -4.45 6.53
N GLY A 51 2.90 -3.67 5.45
CA GLY A 51 2.63 -4.13 4.09
C GLY A 51 3.90 -4.30 3.27
N SER A 52 3.93 -5.31 2.41
CA SER A 52 4.96 -5.51 1.39
C SER A 52 4.37 -6.28 0.21
N PRO A 53 4.77 -5.98 -1.03
CA PRO A 53 4.39 -6.80 -2.16
C PRO A 53 5.04 -8.18 -2.10
N GLU A 54 4.42 -9.15 -2.75
CA GLU A 54 5.01 -10.47 -2.95
C GLU A 54 6.24 -10.37 -3.85
N LYS A 55 7.31 -11.04 -3.49
CA LYS A 55 8.59 -11.04 -4.23
C LYS A 55 8.81 -12.39 -4.92
N PRO A 56 9.47 -12.40 -6.10
CA PRO A 56 10.11 -11.29 -6.80
C PRO A 56 9.12 -10.36 -7.52
N LEU A 57 9.43 -9.06 -7.54
CA LEU A 57 8.66 -8.08 -8.31
C LEU A 57 9.06 -8.13 -9.79
N SER A 58 8.08 -8.00 -10.69
CA SER A 58 8.36 -7.70 -12.10
C SER A 58 9.00 -6.32 -12.25
N ASP A 59 9.65 -6.06 -13.38
CA ASP A 59 10.28 -4.76 -13.65
C ASP A 59 9.29 -3.59 -13.51
N LEU A 60 8.08 -3.75 -14.04
CA LEU A 60 7.02 -2.75 -13.91
C LEU A 60 6.55 -2.62 -12.46
N GLY A 61 6.49 -3.71 -11.71
CA GLY A 61 6.22 -3.73 -10.28
C GLY A 61 7.28 -2.96 -9.49
N GLN A 62 8.56 -3.21 -9.76
CA GLN A 62 9.67 -2.51 -9.11
C GLN A 62 9.63 -0.99 -9.36
N LEU A 63 9.35 -0.58 -10.59
CA LEU A 63 9.20 0.84 -10.94
C LEU A 63 8.02 1.50 -10.23
N SER A 64 6.87 0.82 -10.21
CA SER A 64 5.64 1.35 -9.64
C SER A 64 5.72 1.47 -8.12
N TYR A 65 6.13 0.39 -7.42
CA TYR A 65 6.33 0.40 -5.97
C TYR A 65 7.47 1.34 -5.56
N GLY A 66 8.61 1.29 -6.26
CA GLY A 66 9.74 2.17 -5.96
C GLY A 66 9.39 3.65 -6.10
N SER A 67 8.59 4.01 -7.11
CA SER A 67 8.08 5.38 -7.27
C SER A 67 7.13 5.77 -6.12
N TYR A 68 6.23 4.87 -5.73
CA TYR A 68 5.30 5.11 -4.63
C TYR A 68 6.03 5.25 -3.30
N TRP A 69 6.90 4.29 -2.95
CA TRP A 69 7.69 4.34 -1.71
C TRP A 69 8.55 5.60 -1.62
N SER A 70 9.22 5.96 -2.73
CA SER A 70 10.04 7.18 -2.77
C SER A 70 9.21 8.44 -2.50
N GLU A 71 8.03 8.55 -3.08
CA GLU A 71 7.14 9.69 -2.87
C GLU A 71 6.68 9.77 -1.42
N ILE A 72 6.19 8.66 -0.86
CA ILE A 72 5.66 8.65 0.52
C ILE A 72 6.78 8.92 1.54
N LEU A 73 7.96 8.28 1.39
CA LEU A 73 9.09 8.53 2.31
C LEU A 73 9.56 9.98 2.24
N LEU A 74 9.68 10.57 1.05
CA LEU A 74 10.04 11.98 0.92
C LEU A 74 8.97 12.91 1.51
N ASN A 75 7.69 12.59 1.37
CA ASN A 75 6.61 13.35 2.00
C ASN A 75 6.70 13.32 3.52
N VAL A 76 7.01 12.15 4.11
CA VAL A 76 7.17 12.03 5.56
C VAL A 76 8.43 12.74 6.05
N LEU A 77 9.58 12.53 5.39
CA LEU A 77 10.86 13.10 5.81
C LEU A 77 10.91 14.63 5.69
N ILE A 78 10.34 15.19 4.61
CA ILE A 78 10.40 16.64 4.35
C ILE A 78 9.20 17.35 4.96
N GLY A 79 8.03 16.69 4.96
CA GLY A 79 6.77 17.31 5.39
C GLY A 79 6.51 17.23 6.91
N SER A 80 7.15 16.32 7.64
CA SER A 80 6.90 16.14 9.09
C SER A 80 7.50 17.26 9.98
N GLY A 81 8.48 18.01 9.48
CA GLY A 81 9.22 19.00 10.26
C GLY A 81 10.00 18.41 11.43
N LYS A 82 10.11 17.08 11.57
CA LYS A 82 10.86 16.40 12.61
C LYS A 82 12.33 16.35 12.24
N GLU A 83 13.19 16.78 13.16
CA GLU A 83 14.65 16.76 12.92
C GLU A 83 15.23 15.35 12.90
N HIS A 84 14.64 14.43 13.66
CA HIS A 84 15.08 13.04 13.76
C HIS A 84 13.93 12.08 13.52
N LEU A 85 14.08 11.23 12.53
CA LEU A 85 13.17 10.09 12.24
C LEU A 85 14.02 8.83 12.12
N SER A 86 13.68 7.82 12.90
CA SER A 86 14.27 6.49 12.78
C SER A 86 13.59 5.69 11.65
N ILE A 87 14.24 4.61 11.21
CA ILE A 87 13.64 3.66 10.26
C ILE A 87 12.35 3.08 10.84
N PHE A 88 12.33 2.82 12.15
CA PHE A 88 11.14 2.32 12.84
C PHE A 88 9.98 3.31 12.78
N ASP A 89 10.24 4.61 12.99
CA ASP A 89 9.22 5.66 12.87
C ASP A 89 8.65 5.72 11.46
N LEU A 90 9.52 5.64 10.44
CA LEU A 90 9.10 5.62 9.03
C LEU A 90 8.21 4.41 8.74
N CYS A 91 8.60 3.20 9.19
CA CYS A 91 7.79 2.00 9.01
C CYS A 91 6.43 2.12 9.72
N SER A 92 6.42 2.68 10.92
CA SER A 92 5.20 2.87 11.71
C SER A 92 4.21 3.84 11.04
N ILE A 93 4.73 4.97 10.50
CA ILE A 93 3.92 5.99 9.84
C ILE A 93 3.39 5.50 8.47
N THR A 94 4.25 4.79 7.71
CA THR A 94 3.94 4.42 6.32
C THR A 94 3.32 3.04 6.18
N SER A 95 3.43 2.19 7.20
CA SER A 95 3.16 0.74 7.15
C SER A 95 4.05 -0.01 6.15
N PHE A 96 5.22 0.54 5.80
CA PHE A 96 6.18 -0.13 4.93
C PHE A 96 7.02 -1.14 5.72
N LYS A 97 7.41 -2.22 5.05
CA LYS A 97 8.38 -3.16 5.61
C LYS A 97 9.76 -2.49 5.71
N ALA A 98 10.52 -2.83 6.77
CA ALA A 98 11.84 -2.23 7.02
C ALA A 98 12.80 -2.40 5.83
N ASP A 99 12.83 -3.59 5.22
CA ASP A 99 13.68 -3.87 4.05
C ASP A 99 13.35 -2.96 2.86
N ASP A 100 12.04 -2.76 2.58
CA ASP A 100 11.60 -1.91 1.47
C ASP A 100 11.90 -0.43 1.75
N THR A 101 11.77 -0.02 3.02
CA THR A 101 12.14 1.33 3.48
C THR A 101 13.64 1.58 3.31
N ILE A 102 14.49 0.68 3.83
CA ILE A 102 15.96 0.79 3.74
C ILE A 102 16.42 0.81 2.28
N GLN A 103 15.94 -0.14 1.46
CA GLN A 103 16.30 -0.18 0.03
C GLN A 103 15.88 1.09 -0.71
N THR A 104 14.73 1.66 -0.36
CA THR A 104 14.25 2.89 -0.99
C THR A 104 15.09 4.09 -0.57
N LEU A 105 15.44 4.20 0.71
CA LEU A 105 16.32 5.26 1.22
C LEU A 105 17.72 5.18 0.61
N GLN A 106 18.25 3.96 0.42
CA GLN A 106 19.52 3.74 -0.28
C GLN A 106 19.47 4.19 -1.74
N LYS A 107 18.41 3.81 -2.48
CA LYS A 107 18.19 4.26 -3.88
C LYS A 107 18.03 5.77 -4.02
N LEU A 108 17.60 6.43 -2.96
CA LEU A 108 17.45 7.89 -2.88
C LEU A 108 18.75 8.58 -2.39
N ASN A 109 19.80 7.82 -2.07
CA ASN A 109 21.04 8.31 -1.46
C ASN A 109 20.82 9.11 -0.17
N LEU A 110 19.81 8.70 0.63
CA LEU A 110 19.45 9.36 1.89
C LEU A 110 20.05 8.67 3.11
N LEU A 111 20.64 7.48 2.96
CA LEU A 111 21.29 6.76 4.05
C LEU A 111 22.79 7.00 4.00
N LYS A 112 23.34 7.52 5.10
CA LYS A 112 24.78 7.59 5.35
C LYS A 112 25.15 6.74 6.54
N TYR A 113 26.21 5.97 6.41
CA TYR A 113 26.78 5.22 7.52
C TYR A 113 27.84 6.08 8.18
N TYR A 114 27.66 6.38 9.46
CA TYR A 114 28.59 7.18 10.23
C TYR A 114 28.75 6.60 11.65
N SER A 115 29.98 6.33 12.05
CA SER A 115 30.32 5.88 13.42
C SER A 115 29.47 4.70 13.94
N GLY A 116 29.25 3.68 13.11
CA GLY A 116 28.48 2.49 13.48
C GLY A 116 26.96 2.58 13.29
N ASN A 117 26.44 3.75 12.92
CA ASN A 117 24.99 3.97 12.76
C ASN A 117 24.62 4.48 11.38
N TYR A 118 23.40 4.13 10.94
CA TYR A 118 22.80 4.72 9.74
C TYR A 118 22.08 6.01 10.08
N LEU A 119 22.48 7.10 9.43
CA LEU A 119 21.85 8.41 9.52
C LEU A 119 21.06 8.70 8.26
N ILE A 120 19.85 9.23 8.43
CA ILE A 120 19.02 9.71 7.31
C ILE A 120 19.39 11.17 7.06
N TYR A 121 19.88 11.47 5.87
CA TYR A 121 20.28 12.81 5.44
C TYR A 121 19.52 13.25 4.21
N ILE A 122 18.84 14.39 4.28
CA ILE A 122 18.02 14.91 3.16
C ILE A 122 18.92 15.75 2.24
N THR A 123 19.13 15.25 1.02
CA THR A 123 19.88 15.94 -0.04
C THR A 123 19.04 16.96 -0.79
N ASP A 124 19.69 17.91 -1.49
CA ASP A 124 18.96 18.88 -2.32
C ASP A 124 18.26 18.20 -3.51
N GLU A 125 18.86 17.13 -4.06
CA GLU A 125 18.23 16.29 -5.08
C GLU A 125 16.92 15.66 -4.59
N ALA A 126 16.89 15.21 -3.33
CA ALA A 126 15.69 14.67 -2.71
C ALA A 126 14.61 15.74 -2.54
N ARG A 127 15.00 16.97 -2.18
CA ARG A 127 14.09 18.12 -2.09
C ARG A 127 13.48 18.47 -3.44
N GLU A 128 14.30 18.50 -4.50
CA GLU A 128 13.84 18.73 -5.88
C GLU A 128 12.92 17.61 -6.37
N LYS A 129 13.24 16.37 -6.07
CA LYS A 129 12.40 15.21 -6.38
C LYS A 129 11.06 15.28 -5.67
N HIS A 130 11.05 15.68 -4.39
CA HIS A 130 9.84 15.92 -3.63
C HIS A 130 8.97 17.01 -4.25
N LYS A 131 9.55 18.16 -4.64
CA LYS A 131 8.81 19.24 -5.34
C LYS A 131 8.13 18.72 -6.62
N LYS A 132 8.84 17.90 -7.41
CA LYS A 132 8.28 17.27 -8.62
C LYS A 132 7.09 16.34 -8.29
N TYR A 133 7.17 15.58 -7.21
CA TYR A 133 6.04 14.76 -6.76
C TYR A 133 4.85 15.61 -6.32
N GLN A 134 5.07 16.68 -5.57
CA GLN A 134 4.02 17.60 -5.13
C GLN A 134 3.32 18.29 -6.31
N ALA A 135 4.06 18.72 -7.32
CA ALA A 135 3.50 19.31 -8.53
C ALA A 135 2.58 18.34 -9.28
N ARG A 136 2.95 17.05 -9.33
CA ARG A 136 2.15 16.02 -9.99
C ARG A 136 0.93 15.56 -9.18
N LYS A 137 0.95 15.78 -7.86
CA LYS A 137 -0.10 15.30 -6.94
C LYS A 137 -1.49 15.81 -7.32
N LYS A 138 -1.59 17.04 -7.80
CA LYS A 138 -2.86 17.68 -8.20
C LYS A 138 -3.61 16.94 -9.31
N HIS A 139 -2.88 16.19 -10.16
CA HIS A 139 -3.44 15.49 -11.31
C HIS A 139 -3.50 13.98 -11.13
N GLN A 140 -3.13 13.47 -9.95
CA GLN A 140 -3.11 12.02 -9.69
C GLN A 140 -4.37 11.57 -8.97
N LYS A 141 -4.82 10.37 -9.31
CA LYS A 141 -5.84 9.66 -8.53
C LYS A 141 -5.26 9.32 -7.17
N ARG A 142 -5.94 9.70 -6.11
CA ARG A 142 -5.54 9.45 -4.73
C ARG A 142 -6.63 8.74 -3.96
N VAL A 143 -6.22 7.95 -3.00
CA VAL A 143 -7.12 7.31 -2.05
C VAL A 143 -7.52 8.34 -0.99
N ASP A 144 -8.81 8.41 -0.72
CA ASP A 144 -9.35 9.14 0.42
C ASP A 144 -9.54 8.16 1.58
N PRO A 145 -8.67 8.19 2.61
CA PRO A 145 -8.77 7.24 3.71
C PRO A 145 -10.10 7.30 4.46
N THR A 146 -10.77 8.45 4.45
CA THR A 146 -12.05 8.64 5.16
C THR A 146 -13.22 7.91 4.50
N LYS A 147 -13.05 7.54 3.22
CA LYS A 147 -14.05 6.81 2.43
C LYS A 147 -13.81 5.30 2.40
N ILE A 148 -12.80 4.82 3.11
CA ILE A 148 -12.52 3.39 3.19
C ILE A 148 -13.37 2.79 4.33
N HIS A 149 -14.36 2.00 3.95
CA HIS A 149 -15.12 1.17 4.88
C HIS A 149 -14.57 -0.25 4.82
N TRP A 150 -13.64 -0.56 5.72
CA TRP A 150 -12.96 -1.85 5.78
C TRP A 150 -12.97 -2.41 7.20
N THR A 151 -13.43 -3.63 7.34
CA THR A 151 -13.32 -4.41 8.57
C THR A 151 -12.31 -5.54 8.33
N PRO A 152 -11.20 -5.59 9.07
CA PRO A 152 -10.22 -6.65 8.94
C PRO A 152 -10.86 -8.03 9.12
N TYR A 153 -10.42 -9.00 8.32
CA TYR A 153 -10.84 -10.38 8.49
C TYR A 153 -10.20 -10.95 9.76
N GLU A 154 -11.02 -11.23 10.76
CA GLU A 154 -10.60 -11.97 11.95
C GLU A 154 -10.56 -13.45 11.62
N SER A 155 -9.36 -14.02 11.57
CA SER A 155 -9.12 -15.44 11.25
C SER A 155 -9.67 -16.44 12.31
N GLY A 156 -10.34 -15.97 13.33
CA GLY A 156 -10.93 -16.77 14.41
C GLY A 156 -12.38 -17.23 14.17
N ARG A 157 -13.11 -16.62 13.27
CA ARG A 157 -14.42 -17.14 12.86
C ARG A 157 -14.20 -18.16 11.75
N LYS A 158 -14.13 -19.44 12.12
CA LYS A 158 -14.40 -20.52 11.14
C LYS A 158 -15.72 -20.14 10.48
N ARG A 159 -15.68 -19.76 9.20
CA ARG A 159 -16.92 -19.66 8.40
C ARG A 159 -17.45 -21.08 8.37
N ASP A 160 -18.49 -21.30 9.16
CA ASP A 160 -19.18 -22.59 9.13
C ASP A 160 -19.72 -22.79 7.72
N PRO A 161 -19.22 -23.77 6.95
CA PRO A 161 -19.65 -24.00 5.58
C PRO A 161 -21.17 -24.19 5.49
N TRP A 162 -21.78 -24.68 6.56
CA TRP A 162 -23.23 -24.87 6.70
C TRP A 162 -24.00 -23.54 6.79
N LEU A 163 -23.42 -22.50 7.42
CA LEU A 163 -24.05 -21.18 7.53
C LEU A 163 -24.11 -20.48 6.17
N ILE A 164 -23.13 -20.71 5.31
CA ILE A 164 -23.10 -20.19 3.94
C ILE A 164 -24.10 -20.96 3.07
N ALA A 165 -24.14 -22.28 3.21
CA ALA A 165 -25.07 -23.14 2.48
C ALA A 165 -26.51 -22.85 2.86
N SER A 166 -26.81 -22.62 4.15
CA SER A 166 -28.18 -22.28 4.61
C SER A 166 -28.64 -20.91 4.11
N LYS A 167 -27.74 -19.90 4.08
CA LYS A 167 -28.06 -18.58 3.52
C LYS A 167 -28.31 -18.64 2.00
N ILE A 168 -27.53 -19.43 1.27
CA ILE A 168 -27.74 -19.62 -0.18
C ILE A 168 -29.06 -20.35 -0.43
N ARG A 169 -29.38 -21.39 0.34
CA ARG A 169 -30.64 -22.11 0.24
C ARG A 169 -31.84 -21.19 0.54
N GLY A 170 -31.80 -20.40 1.58
CA GLY A 170 -32.87 -19.46 1.91
C GLY A 170 -33.08 -18.32 0.90
N LEU A 171 -32.09 -18.04 0.05
CA LEU A 171 -32.21 -17.09 -1.08
C LEU A 171 -32.85 -17.75 -2.31
N LEU A 172 -32.62 -19.06 -2.50
CA LEU A 172 -33.20 -19.81 -3.62
C LEU A 172 -34.68 -20.16 -3.37
N ASP A 173 -35.05 -20.42 -2.10
CA ASP A 173 -36.41 -20.72 -1.70
C ASP A 173 -37.36 -19.49 -1.77
N GLN A 174 -36.82 -18.25 -1.87
CA GLN A 174 -37.63 -17.04 -2.04
C GLN A 174 -37.96 -16.71 -3.50
N ASP A 175 -37.29 -17.33 -4.45
CA ASP A 175 -37.53 -17.13 -5.89
C ASP A 175 -38.55 -18.12 -6.47
N GLU A 176 -38.98 -19.14 -5.72
CA GLU A 176 -39.99 -20.13 -6.16
C GLU A 176 -41.45 -19.75 -5.76
N ASP A 177 -41.63 -18.73 -4.90
CA ASP A 177 -42.95 -18.28 -4.43
C ASP A 177 -43.41 -16.95 -5.08
N SER A 178 -42.88 -16.59 -6.27
CA SER A 178 -43.29 -15.35 -6.96
C SER A 178 -43.82 -15.60 -8.35
#